data_f5c1f895eb01677786cb087ba754ee1d
#
_entry.id   f5c1f895eb01677786cb087ba754ee1d
#
_cell.length_a   1.000
_cell.length_b   1.000
_cell.length_c   1.000
_cell.angle_alpha   90.00
_cell.angle_beta   90.00
_cell.angle_gamma   90.00
#
_symmetry.space_group_name_H-M   'P 1'
#
loop_
_entity.id
_entity.type
_entity.pdbx_description
1 polymer ?
#
loop_
_entity_poly.entity_id
_entity_poly.type
_entity_poly.pdbx_seq_one_letter_code
_entity_poly.pdbx_strand_id
1 'polypeptide(L)'
;LLIRWLMSSTIPLGHDESYYWDWGRNLQWSYYDHPPGVAWLSWLGQFFGGSLLAARFWPPLIHLAATLVLVACTTLMAERSLSKQEAWILFGSTQLSPILSAGGIMLLPDIGLIFFMSVFLLLVFCLALTKDGKAGMGIFILMGLSGGLAFCFKYHAAPMVSGSMLCLLWLR
;
A
#
# COMPACT_ATOMS: atom_id res chain seq x y z
N LEU A 1 2.13 5.38 15.02
CA LEU A 1 3.40 5.64 14.35
C LEU A 1 4.59 5.54 15.32
N LEU A 2 4.61 6.35 16.38
CA LEU A 2 5.76 6.40 17.30
C LEU A 2 6.16 5.02 17.85
N ILE A 3 5.20 4.23 18.34
CA ILE A 3 5.46 2.87 18.83
C ILE A 3 6.10 2.00 17.74
N ARG A 4 5.60 2.07 16.50
CA ARG A 4 6.17 1.30 15.39
C ARG A 4 7.60 1.71 15.07
N TRP A 5 7.92 3.00 15.09
CA TRP A 5 9.30 3.47 14.89
C TRP A 5 10.23 3.09 16.03
N LEU A 6 9.75 3.10 17.28
CA LEU A 6 10.50 2.57 18.42
C LEU A 6 10.80 1.08 18.24
N MET A 7 9.81 0.27 17.86
CA MET A 7 10.03 -1.14 17.55
C MET A 7 10.99 -1.30 16.35
N SER A 8 10.84 -0.49 15.32
CA SER A 8 11.72 -0.51 14.14
C SER A 8 13.19 -0.24 14.48
N SER A 9 13.45 0.58 15.49
CA SER A 9 14.81 0.94 15.89
C SER A 9 15.51 -0.10 16.79
N THR A 10 14.75 -1.04 17.35
CA THR A 10 15.26 -2.01 18.34
C THR A 10 15.33 -3.44 17.84
N ILE A 11 14.47 -3.81 16.89
CA ILE A 11 14.40 -5.18 16.35
C ILE A 11 15.38 -5.31 15.18
N PRO A 12 16.30 -6.28 15.18
CA PRO A 12 17.19 -6.52 14.04
C PRO A 12 16.43 -6.75 12.73
N LEU A 13 17.03 -6.44 11.59
CA LEU A 13 16.44 -6.74 10.28
C LEU A 13 16.27 -8.25 10.12
N GLY A 14 15.13 -8.65 9.61
CA GLY A 14 14.91 -10.02 9.14
C GLY A 14 15.77 -10.34 7.90
N HIS A 15 15.84 -11.62 7.55
CA HIS A 15 16.65 -12.08 6.41
C HIS A 15 16.24 -11.37 5.12
N ASP A 16 14.93 -11.36 4.81
CA ASP A 16 14.39 -10.73 3.61
C ASP A 16 14.56 -9.20 3.65
N GLU A 17 14.41 -8.57 4.82
CA GLU A 17 14.61 -7.12 4.94
C GLU A 17 16.06 -6.71 4.66
N SER A 18 17.03 -7.50 5.11
CA SER A 18 18.45 -7.26 4.83
C SER A 18 18.72 -7.35 3.33
N TYR A 19 18.10 -8.29 2.66
CA TYR A 19 18.16 -8.47 1.22
C TYR A 19 17.56 -7.28 0.47
N TYR A 20 16.34 -6.83 0.85
CA TYR A 20 15.72 -5.65 0.24
C TYR A 20 16.45 -4.35 0.59
N TRP A 21 17.07 -4.27 1.78
CA TRP A 21 17.89 -3.13 2.15
C TRP A 21 19.11 -2.98 1.25
N ASP A 22 19.73 -4.09 0.87
CA ASP A 22 20.88 -4.08 -0.04
C ASP A 22 20.49 -3.68 -1.47
N TRP A 23 19.30 -4.04 -1.95
CA TRP A 23 18.82 -3.61 -3.26
C TRP A 23 18.73 -2.09 -3.41
N GLY A 24 18.42 -1.37 -2.35
CA GLY A 24 18.39 0.09 -2.36
C GLY A 24 19.75 0.74 -2.64
N ARG A 25 20.86 0.01 -2.51
CA ARG A 25 22.20 0.49 -2.85
C ARG A 25 22.48 0.41 -4.35
N ASN A 26 21.83 -0.51 -5.04
CA ASN A 26 22.01 -0.78 -6.47
C ASN A 26 20.67 -0.89 -7.15
N LEU A 27 20.04 0.26 -7.46
CA LEU A 27 18.71 0.29 -8.07
C LEU A 27 18.72 -0.34 -9.47
N GLN A 28 17.79 -1.29 -9.68
CA GLN A 28 17.53 -1.97 -10.93
C GLN A 28 16.06 -1.91 -11.27
N TRP A 29 15.71 -2.18 -12.52
CA TRP A 29 14.32 -2.23 -12.97
C TRP A 29 13.58 -3.49 -12.54
N SER A 30 14.28 -4.53 -12.14
CA SER A 30 13.75 -5.77 -11.57
C SER A 30 14.84 -6.50 -10.81
N TYR A 31 14.45 -7.35 -9.87
CA TYR A 31 15.34 -8.22 -9.11
C TYR A 31 14.92 -9.68 -9.34
N TYR A 32 15.69 -10.63 -8.81
CA TYR A 32 15.52 -12.05 -9.07
C TYR A 32 14.08 -12.55 -8.82
N ASP A 33 13.48 -12.14 -7.71
CA ASP A 33 12.18 -12.66 -7.24
C ASP A 33 11.10 -11.58 -7.10
N HIS A 34 11.47 -10.29 -7.16
CA HIS A 34 10.53 -9.19 -6.95
C HIS A 34 10.74 -8.02 -7.91
N PRO A 35 9.66 -7.26 -8.20
CA PRO A 35 9.74 -5.97 -8.87
C PRO A 35 10.45 -4.92 -8.01
N PRO A 36 10.79 -3.73 -8.55
CA PRO A 36 11.70 -2.78 -7.92
C PRO A 36 11.14 -1.97 -6.75
N GLY A 37 9.83 -2.03 -6.46
CA GLY A 37 9.17 -1.11 -5.54
C GLY A 37 9.74 -1.11 -4.12
N VAL A 38 10.08 -2.29 -3.57
CA VAL A 38 10.68 -2.36 -2.24
C VAL A 38 12.09 -1.78 -2.22
N ALA A 39 12.84 -1.91 -3.32
CA ALA A 39 14.16 -1.30 -3.46
C ALA A 39 14.08 0.23 -3.48
N TRP A 40 13.03 0.80 -4.09
CA TRP A 40 12.80 2.25 -4.04
C TRP A 40 12.56 2.75 -2.61
N LEU A 41 11.78 2.02 -1.80
CA LEU A 41 11.58 2.37 -0.39
C LEU A 41 12.89 2.25 0.41
N SER A 42 13.66 1.20 0.15
CA SER A 42 14.98 1.02 0.74
C SER A 42 15.91 2.18 0.39
N TRP A 43 16.00 2.53 -0.89
CA TRP A 43 16.80 3.66 -1.37
C TRP A 43 16.40 4.97 -0.70
N LEU A 44 15.10 5.28 -0.64
CA LEU A 44 14.57 6.45 0.07
C LEU A 44 14.91 6.41 1.58
N GLY A 45 14.91 5.22 2.20
CA GLY A 45 15.30 5.07 3.60
C GLY A 45 16.78 5.39 3.84
N GLN A 46 17.65 5.09 2.89
CA GLN A 46 19.10 5.31 3.02
C GLN A 46 19.48 6.80 3.14
N PHE A 47 18.63 7.73 2.69
CA PHE A 47 18.83 9.15 2.95
C PHE A 47 18.82 9.51 4.45
N PHE A 48 18.23 8.67 5.29
CA PHE A 48 18.21 8.83 6.75
C PHE A 48 19.38 8.10 7.45
N GLY A 49 20.34 7.58 6.69
CA GLY A 49 21.52 6.87 7.18
C GLY A 49 21.38 5.34 7.14
N GLY A 50 22.28 4.63 7.81
CA GLY A 50 22.36 3.16 7.80
C GLY A 50 21.73 2.48 9.01
N SER A 51 20.86 3.16 9.76
CA SER A 51 20.25 2.60 10.97
C SER A 51 19.05 1.68 10.68
N LEU A 52 18.68 0.86 11.64
CA LEU A 52 17.46 0.04 11.59
C LEU A 52 16.21 0.88 11.36
N LEU A 53 16.15 2.06 11.98
CA LEU A 53 15.06 3.02 11.79
C LEU A 53 15.02 3.54 10.35
N ALA A 54 16.16 3.83 9.75
CA ALA A 54 16.26 4.28 8.37
C ALA A 54 15.67 3.23 7.40
N ALA A 55 16.02 1.95 7.60
CA ALA A 55 15.48 0.85 6.79
C ALA A 55 13.94 0.73 6.90
N ARG A 56 13.38 1.03 8.05
CA ARG A 56 11.95 0.87 8.36
C ARG A 56 11.20 2.20 8.53
N PHE A 57 11.74 3.29 8.00
CA PHE A 57 11.10 4.61 8.14
C PHE A 57 9.75 4.66 7.42
N TRP A 58 9.69 4.14 6.21
CA TRP A 58 8.51 4.24 5.32
C TRP A 58 7.37 3.28 5.65
N PRO A 59 7.58 2.01 6.01
CA PRO A 59 6.50 1.06 6.27
C PRO A 59 5.41 1.55 7.23
N PRO A 60 5.71 2.15 8.40
CA PRO A 60 4.67 2.67 9.31
C PRO A 60 3.84 3.79 8.70
N LEU A 61 4.45 4.66 7.88
CA LEU A 61 3.75 5.75 7.20
C LEU A 61 2.81 5.23 6.12
N ILE A 62 3.30 4.29 5.30
CA ILE A 62 2.53 3.68 4.22
C ILE A 62 1.38 2.86 4.80
N HIS A 63 1.60 2.14 5.90
CA HIS A 63 0.55 1.40 6.60
C HIS A 63 -0.56 2.32 7.12
N LEU A 64 -0.19 3.46 7.71
CA LEU A 64 -1.18 4.45 8.13
C LEU A 64 -1.95 5.00 6.93
N ALA A 65 -1.27 5.37 5.85
CA ALA A 65 -1.89 5.87 4.63
C ALA A 65 -2.85 4.82 4.03
N ALA A 66 -2.44 3.55 3.93
CA ALA A 66 -3.29 2.45 3.48
C ALA A 66 -4.55 2.31 4.35
N THR A 67 -4.40 2.40 5.68
CA THR A 67 -5.54 2.34 6.61
C THR A 67 -6.53 3.49 6.35
N LEU A 68 -6.05 4.71 6.14
CA LEU A 68 -6.91 5.86 5.85
C LEU A 68 -7.65 5.68 4.51
N VAL A 69 -6.98 5.15 3.49
CA VAL A 69 -7.61 4.82 2.20
C VAL A 69 -8.66 3.74 2.38
N LEU A 70 -8.43 2.69 3.17
CA LEU A 70 -9.41 1.65 3.47
C LEU A 70 -10.64 2.20 4.21
N VAL A 71 -10.45 3.14 5.14
CA VAL A 71 -11.57 3.84 5.79
C VAL A 71 -12.38 4.64 4.77
N ALA A 72 -11.70 5.33 3.84
CA ALA A 72 -12.37 6.05 2.76
C ALA A 72 -13.15 5.11 1.82
N CYS A 73 -12.56 3.98 1.43
CA CYS A 73 -13.22 2.94 0.64
C CYS A 73 -14.51 2.45 1.33
N THR A 74 -14.42 2.11 2.62
CA THR A 74 -15.57 1.62 3.39
C THR A 74 -16.66 2.67 3.51
N THR A 75 -16.29 3.94 3.71
CA THR A 75 -17.25 5.06 3.75
C THR A 75 -17.98 5.21 2.42
N LEU A 76 -17.24 5.11 1.32
CA LEU A 76 -17.79 5.20 -0.03
C LEU A 76 -18.76 4.04 -0.33
N MET A 77 -18.35 2.80 0.03
CA MET A 77 -19.18 1.60 -0.17
C MET A 77 -20.44 1.60 0.69
N ALA A 78 -20.40 2.19 1.87
CA ALA A 78 -21.55 2.31 2.75
C ALA A 78 -22.58 3.34 2.25
N GLU A 79 -22.22 4.16 1.26
CA GLU A 79 -23.01 5.28 0.73
C GLU A 79 -23.51 6.25 1.84
N ARG A 80 -22.82 6.27 2.99
CA ARG A 80 -23.08 7.15 4.13
C ARG A 80 -21.81 7.44 4.91
N SER A 81 -21.80 8.50 5.67
CA SER A 81 -20.70 8.74 6.61
C SER A 81 -20.67 7.65 7.67
N LEU A 82 -19.48 7.14 7.94
CA LEU A 82 -19.25 6.26 9.08
C LEU A 82 -19.40 7.04 10.39
N SER A 83 -20.03 6.43 11.39
CA SER A 83 -20.00 6.96 12.75
C SER A 83 -18.55 6.94 13.28
N LYS A 84 -18.27 7.77 14.29
CA LYS A 84 -16.95 7.77 14.94
C LYS A 84 -16.55 6.39 15.45
N GLN A 85 -17.52 5.65 16.00
CA GLN A 85 -17.28 4.30 16.52
C GLN A 85 -16.90 3.31 15.41
N GLU A 86 -17.63 3.30 14.30
CA GLU A 86 -17.34 2.44 13.14
C GLU A 86 -15.95 2.76 12.55
N ALA A 87 -15.63 4.05 12.40
CA ALA A 87 -14.32 4.48 11.91
C ALA A 87 -13.17 4.04 12.85
N TRP A 88 -13.36 4.15 14.18
CA TRP A 88 -12.37 3.69 15.16
C TRP A 88 -12.23 2.17 15.20
N ILE A 89 -13.32 1.42 15.06
CA ILE A 89 -13.28 -0.05 14.98
C ILE A 89 -12.50 -0.46 13.72
N LEU A 90 -12.80 0.11 12.57
CA LEU A 90 -12.10 -0.18 11.32
C LEU A 90 -10.62 0.18 11.40
N PHE A 91 -10.30 1.39 11.88
CA PHE A 91 -8.93 1.83 12.10
C PHE A 91 -8.20 0.89 13.08
N GLY A 92 -8.81 0.58 14.22
CA GLY A 92 -8.22 -0.30 15.22
C GLY A 92 -8.00 -1.72 14.70
N SER A 93 -8.94 -2.29 13.96
CA SER A 93 -8.79 -3.64 13.40
C SER A 93 -7.64 -3.74 12.40
N THR A 94 -7.43 -2.72 11.57
CA THR A 94 -6.27 -2.68 10.66
C THR A 94 -4.96 -2.47 11.40
N GLN A 95 -4.95 -1.60 12.42
CA GLN A 95 -3.73 -1.30 13.19
C GLN A 95 -3.31 -2.43 14.15
N LEU A 96 -4.26 -3.22 14.64
CA LEU A 96 -4.03 -4.30 15.61
C LEU A 96 -3.98 -5.70 14.97
N SER A 97 -4.34 -5.84 13.71
CA SER A 97 -4.17 -7.10 12.98
C SER A 97 -2.70 -7.53 12.99
N PRO A 98 -2.34 -8.73 13.50
CA PRO A 98 -0.93 -9.14 13.60
C PRO A 98 -0.20 -9.11 12.26
N ILE A 99 -0.85 -9.57 11.21
CA ILE A 99 -0.28 -9.63 9.85
C ILE A 99 -0.04 -8.24 9.26
N LEU A 100 -1.04 -7.34 9.37
CA LEU A 100 -0.93 -5.97 8.89
C LEU A 100 0.04 -5.15 9.74
N SER A 101 0.10 -5.43 11.05
CA SER A 101 1.04 -4.78 11.96
C SER A 101 2.48 -5.15 11.67
N ALA A 102 2.76 -6.42 11.41
CA ALA A 102 4.10 -6.86 11.00
C ALA A 102 4.51 -6.17 9.69
N GLY A 103 3.66 -6.21 8.66
CA GLY A 103 3.89 -5.50 7.39
C GLY A 103 4.02 -3.98 7.55
N GLY A 104 3.37 -3.40 8.58
CA GLY A 104 3.49 -1.96 8.90
C GLY A 104 4.73 -1.59 9.72
N ILE A 105 5.64 -2.53 10.00
CA ILE A 105 6.93 -2.29 10.67
C ILE A 105 8.07 -2.70 9.75
N MET A 106 7.95 -3.85 9.11
CA MET A 106 9.01 -4.47 8.32
C MET A 106 9.10 -3.86 6.91
N LEU A 107 10.30 -3.80 6.37
CA LEU A 107 10.55 -3.42 4.97
C LEU A 107 10.20 -4.62 4.06
N LEU A 108 8.95 -4.71 3.64
CA LEU A 108 8.44 -5.78 2.79
C LEU A 108 7.72 -5.21 1.55
N PRO A 109 7.74 -5.90 0.41
CA PRO A 109 7.02 -5.45 -0.79
C PRO A 109 5.50 -5.38 -0.59
N ASP A 110 4.95 -6.18 0.33
CA ASP A 110 3.52 -6.25 0.60
C ASP A 110 2.92 -4.91 1.05
N ILE A 111 3.68 -4.08 1.77
CA ILE A 111 3.15 -2.80 2.26
C ILE A 111 2.83 -1.82 1.12
N GLY A 112 3.69 -1.76 0.11
CA GLY A 112 3.44 -0.95 -1.09
C GLY A 112 2.32 -1.52 -1.95
N LEU A 113 2.27 -2.86 -2.11
CA LEU A 113 1.16 -3.53 -2.78
C LEU A 113 -0.18 -3.16 -2.13
N ILE A 114 -0.32 -3.34 -0.82
CA ILE A 114 -1.56 -3.06 -0.07
C ILE A 114 -1.97 -1.60 -0.23
N PHE A 115 -1.03 -0.67 -0.10
CA PHE A 115 -1.34 0.76 -0.24
C PHE A 115 -1.85 1.11 -1.64
N PHE A 116 -1.09 0.78 -2.68
CA PHE A 116 -1.46 1.14 -4.05
C PHE A 116 -2.69 0.39 -4.54
N MET A 117 -2.90 -0.86 -4.13
CA MET A 117 -4.14 -1.58 -4.41
C MET A 117 -5.35 -0.98 -3.68
N SER A 118 -5.18 -0.49 -2.45
CA SER A 118 -6.25 0.23 -1.75
C SER A 118 -6.64 1.51 -2.48
N VAL A 119 -5.66 2.28 -2.98
CA VAL A 119 -5.90 3.47 -3.82
C VAL A 119 -6.59 3.09 -5.12
N PHE A 120 -6.11 2.04 -5.79
CA PHE A 120 -6.73 1.53 -7.01
C PHE A 120 -8.21 1.15 -6.79
N LEU A 121 -8.51 0.40 -5.74
CA LEU A 121 -9.88 0.00 -5.40
C LEU A 121 -10.77 1.20 -5.03
N LEU A 122 -10.24 2.20 -4.32
CA LEU A 122 -10.97 3.45 -4.07
C LEU A 122 -11.41 4.11 -5.38
N LEU A 123 -10.51 4.20 -6.35
CA LEU A 123 -10.79 4.78 -7.67
C LEU A 123 -11.79 3.92 -8.47
N VAL A 124 -11.70 2.58 -8.36
CA VAL A 124 -12.68 1.65 -8.94
C VAL A 124 -14.07 1.92 -8.37
N PHE A 125 -14.22 2.08 -7.05
CA PHE A 125 -15.50 2.40 -6.42
C PHE A 125 -16.00 3.79 -6.81
N CYS A 126 -15.12 4.79 -6.85
CA CYS A 126 -15.49 6.13 -7.35
C CYS A 126 -16.05 6.05 -8.77
N LEU A 127 -15.40 5.27 -9.63
CA LEU A 127 -15.84 5.08 -11.01
C LEU A 127 -17.16 4.31 -11.11
N ALA A 128 -17.34 3.26 -10.31
CA ALA A 128 -18.57 2.46 -10.29
C ALA A 128 -19.79 3.26 -9.82
N LEU A 129 -19.60 4.18 -8.88
CA LEU A 129 -20.66 5.06 -8.35
C LEU A 129 -20.92 6.30 -9.21
N THR A 130 -20.08 6.58 -10.20
CA THR A 130 -20.29 7.70 -11.13
C THR A 130 -21.47 7.37 -12.07
N LYS A 131 -22.61 8.02 -11.82
CA LYS A 131 -23.78 7.98 -12.72
C LYS A 131 -23.42 8.79 -13.98
N ASP A 132 -23.96 8.56 -15.11
CA ASP A 132 -23.81 9.36 -16.37
C ASP A 132 -22.52 9.16 -17.20
N GLY A 133 -21.67 8.20 -16.89
CA GLY A 133 -20.49 7.90 -17.73
C GLY A 133 -19.46 9.03 -17.86
N LYS A 134 -19.58 10.10 -17.06
CA LYS A 134 -18.75 11.32 -17.11
C LYS A 134 -17.54 11.25 -16.20
N ALA A 135 -16.94 10.07 -16.03
CA ALA A 135 -15.66 9.98 -15.34
C ALA A 135 -14.58 10.73 -16.14
N GLY A 136 -13.97 11.72 -15.53
CA GLY A 136 -12.89 12.47 -16.17
C GLY A 136 -11.68 11.57 -16.47
N MET A 137 -10.91 11.89 -17.51
CA MET A 137 -9.70 11.15 -17.88
C MET A 137 -8.73 10.95 -16.69
N GLY A 138 -8.73 11.90 -15.74
CA GLY A 138 -7.87 11.84 -14.55
C GLY A 138 -8.06 10.58 -13.71
N ILE A 139 -9.28 10.06 -13.56
CA ILE A 139 -9.53 8.84 -12.78
C ILE A 139 -8.87 7.62 -13.43
N PHE A 140 -8.92 7.51 -14.76
CA PHE A 140 -8.29 6.41 -15.48
C PHE A 140 -6.77 6.48 -15.42
N ILE A 141 -6.18 7.68 -15.48
CA ILE A 141 -4.74 7.89 -15.31
C ILE A 141 -4.33 7.47 -13.90
N LEU A 142 -5.04 7.92 -12.85
CA LEU A 142 -4.74 7.55 -11.47
C LEU A 142 -4.92 6.05 -11.21
N MET A 143 -5.92 5.41 -11.81
CA MET A 143 -6.10 3.95 -11.76
C MET A 143 -4.91 3.24 -12.41
N GLY A 144 -4.50 3.66 -13.59
CA GLY A 144 -3.33 3.10 -14.27
C GLY A 144 -2.04 3.27 -13.46
N LEU A 145 -1.82 4.45 -12.89
CA LEU A 145 -0.66 4.73 -12.05
C LEU A 145 -0.67 3.89 -10.76
N SER A 146 -1.79 3.85 -10.04
CA SER A 146 -1.88 3.08 -8.79
C SER A 146 -1.75 1.57 -9.04
N GLY A 147 -2.43 1.02 -10.05
CA GLY A 147 -2.30 -0.38 -10.44
C GLY A 147 -0.87 -0.74 -10.91
N GLY A 148 -0.25 0.12 -11.71
CA GLY A 148 1.14 -0.04 -12.15
C GLY A 148 2.14 0.03 -10.99
N LEU A 149 1.97 0.99 -10.08
CA LEU A 149 2.81 1.07 -8.88
C LEU A 149 2.60 -0.15 -7.96
N ALA A 150 1.38 -0.63 -7.77
CA ALA A 150 1.12 -1.87 -7.04
C ALA A 150 1.89 -3.06 -7.66
N PHE A 151 1.86 -3.17 -8.99
CA PHE A 151 2.61 -4.19 -9.73
C PHE A 151 4.12 -4.06 -9.55
N CYS A 152 4.65 -2.82 -9.49
CA CYS A 152 6.06 -2.57 -9.18
C CYS A 152 6.47 -3.01 -7.78
N PHE A 153 5.54 -3.22 -6.84
CA PHE A 153 5.82 -3.80 -5.54
C PHE A 153 5.70 -5.33 -5.53
N LYS A 154 4.68 -5.88 -6.19
CA LYS A 154 4.47 -7.33 -6.22
C LYS A 154 3.62 -7.74 -7.43
N TYR A 155 4.03 -8.77 -8.14
CA TYR A 155 3.32 -9.28 -9.34
C TYR A 155 1.88 -9.73 -9.05
N HIS A 156 1.55 -10.01 -7.79
CA HIS A 156 0.19 -10.34 -7.35
C HIS A 156 -0.84 -9.20 -7.59
N ALA A 157 -0.39 -7.98 -7.90
CA ALA A 157 -1.27 -6.91 -8.33
C ALA A 157 -1.97 -7.23 -9.67
N ALA A 158 -1.32 -7.96 -10.58
CA ALA A 158 -1.85 -8.23 -11.92
C ALA A 158 -3.23 -8.91 -11.90
N PRO A 159 -3.45 -10.07 -11.25
CA PRO A 159 -4.76 -10.70 -11.17
C PRO A 159 -5.79 -9.85 -10.41
N MET A 160 -5.37 -9.07 -9.41
CA MET A 160 -6.28 -8.19 -8.65
C MET A 160 -6.78 -7.03 -9.52
N VAL A 161 -5.90 -6.37 -10.27
CA VAL A 161 -6.26 -5.30 -11.22
C VAL A 161 -7.15 -5.85 -12.32
N SER A 162 -6.76 -6.98 -12.95
CA SER A 162 -7.55 -7.61 -14.03
C SER A 162 -8.94 -8.01 -13.56
N GLY A 163 -9.05 -8.64 -12.39
CA GLY A 163 -10.34 -9.02 -11.81
C GLY A 163 -11.24 -7.83 -11.51
N SER A 164 -10.68 -6.74 -10.98
CA SER A 164 -11.42 -5.50 -10.71
C SER A 164 -11.91 -4.85 -12.00
N MET A 165 -11.11 -4.86 -13.07
CA MET A 165 -11.51 -4.36 -14.39
C MET A 165 -12.63 -5.19 -15.00
N LEU A 166 -12.54 -6.51 -14.95
CA LEU A 166 -13.62 -7.40 -15.42
C LEU A 166 -14.92 -7.19 -14.65
N CYS A 167 -14.83 -7.01 -13.33
CA CYS A 167 -15.98 -6.67 -12.49
C CYS A 167 -16.64 -5.35 -12.91
N LEU A 168 -15.85 -4.30 -13.16
CA LEU A 168 -16.35 -3.02 -13.66
C LEU A 168 -17.04 -3.14 -15.01
N LEU A 169 -16.52 -3.95 -15.92
CA LEU A 169 -17.13 -4.18 -17.23
C LEU A 169 -18.45 -4.96 -17.12
N TRP A 170 -18.55 -5.88 -16.15
CA TRP A 170 -19.77 -6.65 -15.92
C TRP A 170 -20.88 -5.84 -15.24
N LEU A 171 -20.51 -4.85 -14.39
CA LEU A 171 -21.47 -4.00 -13.68
C LEU A 171 -21.99 -2.81 -14.52
N ARG A 172 -21.45 -2.57 -15.71
CA ARG A 172 -21.85 -1.51 -16.64
C ARG A 172 -22.63 -2.05 -17.83
#